data_6e874702f8cb99bf6b3a41bafc7c3cc4
#
_entry.id   6e874702f8cb99bf6b3a41bafc7c3cc4
#
_cell.length_a   1.000
_cell.length_b   1.000
_cell.length_c   1.000
_cell.angle_alpha   90.00
_cell.angle_beta   90.00
_cell.angle_gamma   90.00
#
_symmetry.space_group_name_H-M   'P 1'
#
loop_
_entity.id
_entity.type
_entity.pdbx_description
1 polymer ?
#
loop_
_entity_poly.entity_id
_entity_poly.type
_entity_poly.pdbx_seq_one_letter_code
_entity_poly.pdbx_strand_id
1 'polypeptide(L)'
;FSLFDMLLHSQTEPVTHGDAILALQQQVRDEVAVLQPPAYSRTPHTFSHIFAGGYSAGYYSYKWAEVLSADAYAAFEEAAQKNGHSTLDVETGRRYREAILEAGGSRPAMASFKAFRGREPGIDALLRHQGMA
;
A
#
# COMPACT_ATOMS: atom_id res chain seq x y z
N PHE A 1 4.38 -7.20 -7.21
CA PHE A 1 3.97 -8.20 -6.21
C PHE A 1 2.45 -8.27 -6.07
N SER A 2 1.77 -7.16 -5.82
CA SER A 2 0.30 -7.14 -5.63
C SER A 2 -0.48 -7.65 -6.84
N LEU A 3 -0.09 -7.24 -8.06
CA LEU A 3 -0.75 -7.71 -9.28
C LEU A 3 -0.55 -9.23 -9.49
N PHE A 4 0.68 -9.71 -9.25
CA PHE A 4 0.96 -11.15 -9.31
C PHE A 4 0.10 -11.93 -8.29
N ASP A 5 0.03 -11.47 -7.05
CA ASP A 5 -0.80 -12.08 -6.00
C ASP A 5 -2.27 -12.16 -6.42
N MET A 6 -2.83 -11.04 -6.87
CA MET A 6 -4.24 -10.97 -7.27
C MET A 6 -4.52 -11.86 -8.48
N LEU A 7 -3.69 -11.83 -9.51
CA LEU A 7 -3.88 -12.66 -10.72
C LEU A 7 -3.73 -14.16 -10.40
N LEU A 8 -2.78 -14.53 -9.54
CA LEU A 8 -2.61 -15.91 -9.13
C LEU A 8 -3.83 -16.46 -8.38
N HIS A 9 -4.37 -15.67 -7.45
CA HIS A 9 -5.49 -16.09 -6.59
C HIS A 9 -6.88 -15.82 -7.17
N SER A 10 -6.98 -15.16 -8.34
CA SER A 10 -8.24 -14.98 -9.07
C SER A 10 -8.48 -16.04 -10.17
N GLN A 11 -7.57 -17.01 -10.31
CA GLN A 11 -7.77 -18.11 -11.27
C GLN A 11 -9.01 -18.93 -10.89
N THR A 12 -9.86 -19.21 -11.86
CA THR A 12 -11.05 -20.07 -11.66
C THR A 12 -10.70 -21.55 -11.58
N GLU A 13 -9.61 -21.93 -12.22
CA GLU A 13 -9.08 -23.29 -12.21
C GLU A 13 -7.81 -23.37 -11.36
N PRO A 14 -7.59 -24.47 -10.62
CA PRO A 14 -6.38 -24.62 -9.83
C PRO A 14 -5.11 -24.60 -10.69
N VAL A 15 -4.10 -23.83 -10.27
CA VAL A 15 -2.77 -23.85 -10.89
C VAL A 15 -2.03 -25.09 -10.39
N THR A 16 -1.88 -26.09 -11.24
CA THR A 16 -1.33 -27.41 -10.87
C THR A 16 0.15 -27.60 -11.20
N HIS A 17 0.76 -26.67 -11.94
CA HIS A 17 2.15 -26.76 -12.40
C HIS A 17 2.97 -25.53 -12.04
N GLY A 18 4.18 -25.73 -11.53
CA GLY A 18 5.09 -24.63 -11.17
C GLY A 18 5.44 -23.70 -12.34
N ASP A 19 5.55 -24.26 -13.54
CA ASP A 19 5.83 -23.46 -14.75
C ASP A 19 4.74 -22.44 -15.07
N ALA A 20 3.46 -22.76 -14.78
CA ALA A 20 2.37 -21.81 -14.95
C ALA A 20 2.49 -20.62 -13.99
N ILE A 21 2.96 -20.85 -12.77
CA ILE A 21 3.21 -19.78 -11.78
C ILE A 21 4.36 -18.87 -12.27
N LEU A 22 5.44 -19.46 -12.80
CA LEU A 22 6.56 -18.71 -13.34
C LEU A 22 6.18 -17.93 -14.61
N ALA A 23 5.36 -18.51 -15.47
CA ALA A 23 4.83 -17.85 -16.65
C ALA A 23 3.95 -16.64 -16.29
N LEU A 24 3.05 -16.79 -15.30
CA LEU A 24 2.25 -15.68 -14.79
C LEU A 24 3.13 -14.58 -14.19
N GLN A 25 4.16 -14.96 -13.44
CA GLN A 25 5.11 -13.98 -12.90
C GLN A 25 5.82 -13.22 -14.02
N GLN A 26 6.24 -13.90 -15.09
CA GLN A 26 6.90 -13.25 -16.22
C GLN A 26 5.93 -12.31 -16.95
N GLN A 27 4.71 -12.72 -17.18
CA GLN A 27 3.65 -11.86 -17.75
C GLN A 27 3.51 -10.55 -16.96
N VAL A 28 3.42 -10.64 -15.63
CA VAL A 28 3.33 -9.44 -14.77
C VAL A 28 4.59 -8.59 -14.84
N ARG A 29 5.77 -9.21 -14.91
CA ARG A 29 7.02 -8.47 -15.06
C ARG A 29 7.09 -7.71 -16.38
N ASP A 30 6.67 -8.34 -17.47
CA ASP A 30 6.67 -7.71 -18.80
C ASP A 30 5.75 -6.49 -18.84
N GLU A 31 4.67 -6.50 -18.04
CA GLU A 31 3.73 -5.39 -17.95
C GLU A 31 4.23 -4.24 -17.06
N VAL A 32 4.81 -4.55 -15.87
CA VAL A 32 5.02 -3.52 -14.84
C VAL A 32 6.47 -3.36 -14.36
N ALA A 33 7.39 -4.26 -14.72
CA ALA A 33 8.75 -4.18 -14.19
C ALA A 33 9.62 -3.24 -15.04
N VAL A 34 10.22 -2.26 -14.38
CA VAL A 34 11.21 -1.36 -15.01
C VAL A 34 12.51 -2.12 -15.34
N LEU A 35 12.91 -3.03 -14.47
CA LEU A 35 14.10 -3.87 -14.65
C LEU A 35 13.69 -5.34 -14.67
N GLN A 36 14.11 -6.05 -15.71
CA GLN A 36 13.88 -7.49 -15.81
C GLN A 36 14.91 -8.26 -14.98
N PRO A 37 14.47 -9.08 -14.02
CA PRO A 37 15.38 -9.92 -13.26
C PRO A 37 15.95 -11.04 -14.14
N PRO A 38 17.10 -11.65 -13.74
CA PRO A 38 17.68 -12.77 -14.48
C PRO A 38 16.72 -13.95 -14.64
N ALA A 39 16.81 -14.68 -15.73
CA ALA A 39 15.96 -15.83 -16.05
C ALA A 39 15.96 -16.95 -14.97
N TYR A 40 17.00 -17.06 -14.18
CA TYR A 40 17.08 -18.00 -13.07
C TYR A 40 16.34 -17.54 -11.80
N SER A 41 15.83 -16.32 -11.76
CA SER A 41 15.10 -15.77 -10.59
C SER A 41 13.82 -16.58 -10.32
N ARG A 42 13.65 -17.00 -9.07
CA ARG A 42 12.54 -17.83 -8.60
C ARG A 42 11.82 -17.15 -7.43
N THR A 43 11.42 -15.89 -7.62
CA THR A 43 10.74 -15.08 -6.59
C THR A 43 9.55 -15.81 -5.94
N PRO A 44 8.68 -16.54 -6.68
CA PRO A 44 7.56 -17.24 -6.03
C PRO A 44 8.00 -18.23 -4.96
N HIS A 45 9.17 -18.88 -5.09
CA HIS A 45 9.67 -19.83 -4.11
C HIS A 45 10.05 -19.21 -2.76
N THR A 46 10.25 -17.90 -2.71
CA THR A 46 10.62 -17.15 -1.50
C THR A 46 9.55 -16.16 -1.05
N PHE A 47 8.42 -16.11 -1.78
CA PHE A 47 7.34 -15.17 -1.49
C PHE A 47 6.38 -15.70 -0.42
N SER A 48 6.91 -15.89 0.79
CA SER A 48 6.18 -16.45 1.91
C SER A 48 4.92 -15.68 2.29
N HIS A 49 4.87 -14.38 2.08
CA HIS A 49 3.70 -13.53 2.40
C HIS A 49 2.41 -14.13 1.86
N ILE A 50 2.38 -14.48 0.56
CA ILE A 50 1.17 -14.97 -0.09
C ILE A 50 1.00 -16.48 -0.01
N PHE A 51 2.05 -17.25 0.27
CA PHE A 51 1.98 -18.71 0.34
C PHE A 51 1.94 -19.26 1.78
N ALA A 52 2.50 -18.55 2.76
CA ALA A 52 2.58 -18.99 4.15
C ALA A 52 2.31 -17.90 5.19
N GLY A 53 2.25 -16.64 4.78
CA GLY A 53 2.15 -15.47 5.66
C GLY A 53 0.76 -14.90 5.87
N GLY A 54 -0.28 -15.51 5.29
CA GLY A 54 -1.66 -15.03 5.44
C GLY A 54 -2.05 -13.84 4.56
N TYR A 55 -1.23 -13.50 3.54
CA TYR A 55 -1.47 -12.37 2.63
C TYR A 55 -1.96 -12.78 1.23
N SER A 56 -2.43 -14.03 1.05
CA SER A 56 -3.01 -14.48 -0.21
C SER A 56 -4.18 -13.60 -0.63
N ALA A 57 -4.15 -13.09 -1.87
CA ALA A 57 -5.09 -12.11 -2.41
C ALA A 57 -5.21 -10.83 -1.55
N GLY A 58 -4.21 -10.55 -0.73
CA GLY A 58 -4.20 -9.44 0.23
C GLY A 58 -2.92 -8.62 0.26
N TYR A 59 -1.92 -8.96 -0.55
CA TYR A 59 -0.63 -8.25 -0.55
C TYR A 59 -0.76 -6.77 -0.95
N TYR A 60 -1.77 -6.41 -1.74
CA TYR A 60 -2.07 -5.03 -2.11
C TYR A 60 -2.32 -4.12 -0.89
N SER A 61 -2.67 -4.69 0.27
CA SER A 61 -2.93 -3.93 1.50
C SER A 61 -1.74 -3.05 1.93
N TYR A 62 -0.51 -3.45 1.61
CA TYR A 62 0.67 -2.60 1.85
C TYR A 62 0.60 -1.28 1.08
N LYS A 63 0.22 -1.33 -0.21
CA LYS A 63 0.05 -0.11 -1.02
C LYS A 63 -1.16 0.71 -0.59
N TRP A 64 -2.23 0.05 -0.18
CA TRP A 64 -3.38 0.73 0.39
C TRP A 64 -3.00 1.51 1.66
N ALA A 65 -2.23 0.89 2.55
CA ALA A 65 -1.72 1.54 3.75
C ALA A 65 -0.79 2.73 3.43
N GLU A 66 0.03 2.63 2.39
CA GLU A 66 0.87 3.74 1.92
C GLU A 66 0.05 4.93 1.41
N VAL A 67 -1.07 4.70 0.70
CA VAL A 67 -2.00 5.78 0.31
C VAL A 67 -2.51 6.51 1.54
N LEU A 68 -2.97 5.78 2.55
CA LEU A 68 -3.51 6.36 3.77
C LEU A 68 -2.43 7.12 4.57
N SER A 69 -1.25 6.53 4.73
CA SER A 69 -0.16 7.16 5.49
C SER A 69 0.39 8.42 4.80
N ALA A 70 0.54 8.39 3.48
CA ALA A 70 0.99 9.55 2.72
C ALA A 70 -0.01 10.72 2.82
N ASP A 71 -1.30 10.44 2.66
CA ASP A 71 -2.33 11.47 2.77
C ASP A 71 -2.52 11.95 4.23
N ALA A 72 -2.34 11.07 5.21
CA ALA A 72 -2.31 11.50 6.61
C ALA A 72 -1.12 12.43 6.89
N TYR A 73 0.06 12.12 6.36
CA TYR A 73 1.24 12.97 6.50
C TYR A 73 1.06 14.32 5.79
N ALA A 74 0.35 14.35 4.68
CA ALA A 74 0.03 15.60 3.98
C ALA A 74 -0.68 16.64 4.89
N ALA A 75 -1.43 16.21 5.91
CA ALA A 75 -1.99 17.16 6.88
C ALA A 75 -0.94 17.92 7.67
N PHE A 76 0.18 17.28 7.98
CA PHE A 76 1.31 17.93 8.66
C PHE A 76 2.07 18.86 7.71
N GLU A 77 2.21 18.48 6.44
CA GLU A 77 2.79 19.35 5.41
C GLU A 77 1.93 20.61 5.20
N GLU A 78 0.59 20.43 5.11
CA GLU A 78 -0.38 21.52 5.01
C GLU A 78 -0.33 22.47 6.23
N ALA A 79 -0.16 21.94 7.44
CA ALA A 79 0.01 22.74 8.65
C ALA A 79 1.32 23.53 8.61
N ALA A 80 2.43 22.90 8.21
CA ALA A 80 3.72 23.55 8.06
C ALA A 80 3.69 24.72 7.07
N GLN A 81 3.00 24.54 5.93
CA GLN A 81 2.82 25.60 4.93
C GLN A 81 2.03 26.80 5.48
N LYS A 82 0.97 26.53 6.27
CA LYS A 82 0.14 27.60 6.86
C LYS A 82 0.85 28.37 7.97
N ASN A 83 1.60 27.67 8.79
CA ASN A 83 2.18 28.24 10.01
C ASN A 83 3.63 28.72 9.81
N GLY A 84 4.24 28.47 8.64
CA GLY A 84 5.64 28.80 8.35
C GLY A 84 6.64 28.02 9.22
N HIS A 85 6.21 26.90 9.79
CA HIS A 85 6.98 26.07 10.73
C HIS A 85 7.24 24.68 10.15
N SER A 86 7.86 23.85 10.96
CA SER A 86 8.12 22.43 10.59
C SER A 86 6.83 21.62 10.62
N THR A 87 6.88 20.40 10.06
CA THR A 87 5.80 19.42 10.13
C THR A 87 5.49 18.93 11.57
N LEU A 88 6.26 19.35 12.57
CA LEU A 88 6.00 19.09 13.99
C LEU A 88 4.95 20.08 14.53
N ASP A 89 3.73 20.01 14.01
CA ASP A 89 2.59 20.81 14.45
C ASP A 89 1.84 20.09 15.57
N VAL A 90 1.76 20.71 16.74
CA VAL A 90 1.18 20.11 17.94
C VAL A 90 -0.31 19.83 17.79
N GLU A 91 -1.05 20.73 17.15
CA GLU A 91 -2.50 20.58 16.98
C GLU A 91 -2.84 19.46 16.00
N THR A 92 -2.12 19.40 14.87
CA THR A 92 -2.27 18.29 13.91
C THR A 92 -1.87 16.95 14.55
N GLY A 93 -0.78 16.95 15.34
CA GLY A 93 -0.36 15.76 16.10
C GLY A 93 -1.40 15.29 17.11
N ARG A 94 -2.04 16.22 17.84
CA ARG A 94 -3.12 15.89 18.75
C ARG A 94 -4.33 15.27 18.03
N ARG A 95 -4.77 15.86 16.94
CA ARG A 95 -5.87 15.34 16.13
C ARG A 95 -5.55 13.96 15.55
N TYR A 96 -4.32 13.75 15.06
CA TYR A 96 -3.87 12.44 14.58
C TYR A 96 -3.90 11.39 15.68
N ARG A 97 -3.37 11.73 16.86
CA ARG A 97 -3.41 10.84 18.02
C ARG A 97 -4.84 10.43 18.38
N GLU A 98 -5.74 11.39 18.54
CA GLU A 98 -7.12 11.15 18.96
C GLU A 98 -7.93 10.37 17.90
N ALA A 99 -7.79 10.73 16.63
CA ALA A 99 -8.60 10.14 15.56
C ALA A 99 -8.07 8.78 15.08
N ILE A 100 -6.77 8.55 15.13
CA ILE A 100 -6.12 7.36 14.55
C ILE A 100 -5.53 6.47 15.64
N LEU A 101 -4.57 7.00 16.42
CA LEU A 101 -3.78 6.16 17.33
C LEU A 101 -4.60 5.67 18.53
N GLU A 102 -5.35 6.53 19.19
CA GLU A 102 -6.21 6.15 20.32
C GLU A 102 -7.42 5.32 19.89
N ALA A 103 -7.95 5.58 18.69
CA ALA A 103 -9.06 4.80 18.15
C ALA A 103 -8.63 3.38 17.78
N GLY A 104 -7.42 3.21 17.25
CA GLY A 104 -6.90 1.89 16.82
C GLY A 104 -7.90 1.13 15.95
N GLY A 105 -8.12 -0.15 16.27
CA GLY A 105 -9.07 -1.02 15.59
C GLY A 105 -10.52 -0.96 16.09
N SER A 106 -10.87 0.00 16.96
CA SER A 106 -12.21 0.08 17.58
C SER A 106 -13.32 0.49 16.62
N ARG A 107 -12.98 1.01 15.46
CA ARG A 107 -13.91 1.42 14.39
C ARG A 107 -13.29 1.20 13.00
N PRO A 108 -14.10 1.22 11.91
CA PRO A 108 -13.59 1.08 10.55
C PRO A 108 -12.50 2.12 10.23
N ALA A 109 -11.41 1.69 9.60
CA ALA A 109 -10.25 2.53 9.27
C ALA A 109 -10.64 3.80 8.47
N MET A 110 -11.58 3.68 7.53
CA MET A 110 -12.09 4.81 6.76
C MET A 110 -12.78 5.86 7.65
N ALA A 111 -13.49 5.43 8.69
CA ALA A 111 -14.12 6.36 9.64
C ALA A 111 -13.06 7.11 10.46
N SER A 112 -12.00 6.44 10.88
CA SER A 112 -10.85 7.05 11.56
C SER A 112 -10.13 8.05 10.66
N PHE A 113 -9.89 7.68 9.40
CA PHE A 113 -9.27 8.55 8.41
C PHE A 113 -10.11 9.83 8.17
N LYS A 114 -11.42 9.66 7.94
CA LYS A 114 -12.34 10.80 7.76
C LYS A 114 -12.42 11.71 8.99
N ALA A 115 -12.37 11.14 10.19
CA ALA A 115 -12.33 11.91 11.43
C ALA A 115 -11.07 12.78 11.53
N PHE A 116 -9.93 12.30 11.03
CA PHE A 116 -8.68 13.05 11.01
C PHE A 116 -8.60 14.05 9.86
N ARG A 117 -8.86 13.61 8.62
CA ARG A 117 -8.67 14.43 7.40
C ARG A 117 -9.88 15.26 7.00
N GLY A 118 -11.08 14.93 7.49
CA GLY A 118 -12.35 15.55 7.08
C GLY A 118 -12.86 15.12 5.70
N ARG A 119 -12.18 14.19 5.04
CA ARG A 119 -12.48 13.70 3.68
C ARG A 119 -12.01 12.26 3.50
N GLU A 120 -12.35 11.67 2.38
CA GLU A 120 -11.77 10.39 1.93
C GLU A 120 -10.32 10.55 1.49
N PRO A 121 -9.52 9.46 1.55
CA PRO A 121 -8.12 9.49 1.10
C PRO A 121 -8.01 9.71 -0.41
N GLY A 122 -6.96 10.41 -0.80
CA GLY A 122 -6.54 10.57 -2.20
C GLY A 122 -5.15 10.00 -2.44
N ILE A 123 -4.80 9.76 -3.70
CA ILE A 123 -3.49 9.20 -4.10
C ILE A 123 -2.43 10.29 -4.33
N ASP A 124 -2.82 11.56 -4.42
CA ASP A 124 -1.93 12.65 -4.84
C ASP A 124 -0.70 12.81 -3.93
N ALA A 125 -0.89 12.66 -2.62
CA ALA A 125 0.21 12.72 -1.66
C ALA A 125 1.23 11.59 -1.89
N LEU A 126 0.76 10.36 -2.13
CA LEU A 126 1.63 9.22 -2.42
C LEU A 126 2.41 9.45 -3.73
N LEU A 127 1.74 9.89 -4.80
CA LEU A 127 2.39 10.15 -6.08
C LEU A 127 3.46 11.23 -5.95
N ARG A 128 3.14 12.34 -5.23
CA ARG A 128 4.11 13.41 -4.96
C ARG A 128 5.31 12.91 -4.16
N HIS A 129 5.10 12.13 -3.10
CA HIS A 129 6.18 11.59 -2.28
C HIS A 129 7.07 10.60 -3.06
N GLN A 130 6.53 9.97 -4.09
CA GLN A 130 7.28 9.06 -4.98
C GLN A 130 7.87 9.77 -6.22
N GLY A 131 7.75 11.09 -6.32
CA GLY A 131 8.28 11.85 -7.45
C GLY A 131 7.54 11.64 -8.77
N MET A 132 6.27 11.24 -8.72
CA MET A 132 5.43 10.95 -9.89
C MET A 132 4.37 12.04 -10.17
N ALA A 133 4.40 13.14 -9.41
CA ALA A 133 3.52 14.30 -9.56
C ALA A 133 4.26 15.61 -9.23
#